data_35f0537e517942161a4f5c3d36022842
#
_entry.id   35f0537e517942161a4f5c3d36022842
#
_cell.length_a   1.000
_cell.length_b   1.000
_cell.length_c   1.000
_cell.angle_alpha   90.00
_cell.angle_beta   90.00
_cell.angle_gamma   90.00
#
_symmetry.space_group_name_H-M   'P 1'
#
loop_
_entity.id
_entity.type
_entity.pdbx_description
1 polymer ?
#
loop_
_entity_poly.entity_id
_entity_poly.type
_entity_poly.pdbx_seq_one_letter_code
_entity_poly.pdbx_strand_id
1 'polypeptide(L)'
;MDNVTLRTVCKSDAEFLHSIMNHEAILDALNEVPTNSQDWLDAIAEWSCDEDEEDYIICLDGEPVGWLGINGLSSADKAAYLKLAAILPAYHNRGIGCTAIRRIIDALRQRGYAKLLLYTDQANCKAQACYRKCGFVTTELLTEEMSNSKTVARCKMELLLNNL
;
A
#
# COMPACT_ATOMS: atom_id res chain seq x y z
N MET A 1 -6.93 22.83 5.30
CA MET A 1 -7.32 21.53 4.72
C MET A 1 -6.07 20.75 4.35
N ASP A 2 -5.93 19.56 4.88
CA ASP A 2 -4.74 18.70 4.65
C ASP A 2 -4.65 18.31 3.18
N ASN A 3 -3.52 18.58 2.54
CA ASN A 3 -3.29 18.23 1.14
C ASN A 3 -2.47 16.95 1.04
N VAL A 4 -3.14 15.85 0.75
CA VAL A 4 -2.51 14.54 0.56
C VAL A 4 -2.14 14.37 -0.92
N THR A 5 -0.85 14.15 -1.18
CA THR A 5 -0.34 13.91 -2.53
C THR A 5 0.49 12.63 -2.58
N LEU A 6 0.66 12.10 -3.78
CA LEU A 6 1.52 10.96 -4.06
C LEU A 6 2.62 11.42 -5.01
N ARG A 7 3.86 11.01 -4.74
CA ARG A 7 4.96 11.17 -5.68
C ARG A 7 5.75 9.89 -5.78
N THR A 8 6.35 9.63 -6.93
CA THR A 8 7.17 8.44 -7.15
C THR A 8 8.33 8.39 -6.15
N VAL A 9 8.57 7.20 -5.59
CA VAL A 9 9.74 6.94 -4.74
C VAL A 9 11.01 7.16 -5.55
N CYS A 10 12.00 7.82 -4.96
CA CYS A 10 13.32 7.98 -5.54
C CYS A 10 14.41 7.55 -4.55
N LYS A 11 15.64 7.48 -5.01
CA LYS A 11 16.78 6.99 -4.21
C LYS A 11 16.93 7.74 -2.89
N SER A 12 16.67 9.03 -2.86
CA SER A 12 16.77 9.84 -1.63
C SER A 12 15.71 9.49 -0.57
N ASP A 13 14.73 8.68 -0.91
CA ASP A 13 13.68 8.23 0.03
C ASP A 13 14.07 6.98 0.83
N ALA A 14 15.24 6.39 0.57
CA ALA A 14 15.67 5.13 1.21
C ALA A 14 15.67 5.24 2.74
N GLU A 15 16.15 6.34 3.29
CA GLU A 15 16.18 6.55 4.75
C GLU A 15 14.78 6.68 5.34
N PHE A 16 13.87 7.35 4.64
CA PHE A 16 12.47 7.45 5.06
C PHE A 16 11.81 6.08 5.08
N LEU A 17 11.99 5.28 4.02
CA LEU A 17 11.43 3.93 3.94
C LEU A 17 12.02 3.03 5.04
N HIS A 18 13.32 3.12 5.28
CA HIS A 18 13.96 2.39 6.36
C HIS A 18 13.35 2.78 7.72
N SER A 19 13.15 4.05 7.97
CA SER A 19 12.58 4.55 9.21
C SER A 19 11.14 4.08 9.42
N ILE A 20 10.25 4.27 8.43
CA ILE A 20 8.84 3.89 8.57
C ILE A 20 8.68 2.37 8.66
N MET A 21 9.43 1.60 7.87
CA MET A 21 9.28 0.14 7.80
C MET A 21 10.04 -0.60 8.91
N ASN A 22 10.77 0.10 9.78
CA ASN A 22 11.33 -0.45 11.01
C ASN A 22 10.66 0.11 12.27
N HIS A 23 9.64 0.94 12.10
CA HIS A 23 8.82 1.37 13.24
C HIS A 23 8.06 0.16 13.79
N GLU A 24 8.15 -0.07 15.11
CA GLU A 24 7.57 -1.25 15.76
C GLU A 24 6.10 -1.46 15.41
N ALA A 25 5.29 -0.40 15.48
CA ALA A 25 3.87 -0.46 15.17
C ALA A 25 3.59 -0.85 13.71
N ILE A 26 4.45 -0.44 12.78
CA ILE A 26 4.31 -0.77 11.35
C ILE A 26 4.73 -2.23 11.11
N LEU A 27 5.83 -2.67 11.70
CA LEU A 27 6.27 -4.07 11.60
C LEU A 27 5.19 -5.02 12.09
N ASP A 28 4.57 -4.72 13.24
CA ASP A 28 3.50 -5.54 13.80
C ASP A 28 2.24 -5.53 12.92
N ALA A 29 1.83 -4.36 12.45
CA ALA A 29 0.63 -4.22 11.64
C ALA A 29 0.73 -4.92 10.28
N LEU A 30 1.94 -4.95 9.70
CA LEU A 30 2.18 -5.56 8.38
C LEU A 30 2.78 -6.96 8.45
N ASN A 31 3.03 -7.49 9.65
CA ASN A 31 3.66 -8.80 9.87
C ASN A 31 5.02 -8.90 9.16
N GLU A 32 5.80 -7.84 9.23
CA GLU A 32 7.10 -7.72 8.59
C GLU A 32 8.26 -7.86 9.59
N VAL A 33 9.45 -8.04 9.06
CA VAL A 33 10.70 -8.14 9.83
C VAL A 33 11.54 -6.88 9.63
N PRO A 34 12.43 -6.55 10.60
CA PRO A 34 13.35 -5.43 10.44
C PRO A 34 14.22 -5.55 9.19
N THR A 35 14.53 -4.41 8.59
CA THR A 35 15.36 -4.29 7.39
C THR A 35 16.51 -3.33 7.65
N ASN A 36 17.50 -3.29 6.75
CA ASN A 36 18.60 -2.31 6.80
C ASN A 36 18.46 -1.27 5.67
N SER A 37 19.27 -0.22 5.72
CA SER A 37 19.21 0.86 4.74
C SER A 37 19.56 0.40 3.33
N GLN A 38 20.47 -0.55 3.18
CA GLN A 38 20.87 -1.07 1.86
C GLN A 38 19.73 -1.83 1.19
N ASP A 39 18.91 -2.55 1.97
CA ASP A 39 17.74 -3.24 1.44
C ASP A 39 16.81 -2.27 0.70
N TRP A 40 16.64 -1.05 1.21
CA TRP A 40 15.79 -0.04 0.59
C TRP A 40 16.41 0.59 -0.66
N LEU A 41 17.72 0.81 -0.66
CA LEU A 41 18.41 1.25 -1.87
C LEU A 41 18.28 0.24 -2.98
N ASP A 42 18.45 -1.05 -2.67
CA ASP A 42 18.31 -2.14 -3.63
C ASP A 42 16.87 -2.25 -4.15
N ALA A 43 15.88 -2.17 -3.26
CA ALA A 43 14.46 -2.21 -3.63
C ALA A 43 14.09 -1.05 -4.55
N ILE A 44 14.52 0.17 -4.25
CA ILE A 44 14.22 1.35 -5.09
C ILE A 44 14.84 1.20 -6.48
N ALA A 45 16.07 0.69 -6.55
CA ALA A 45 16.73 0.43 -7.84
C ALA A 45 15.95 -0.60 -8.67
N GLU A 46 15.47 -1.66 -8.02
CA GLU A 46 14.67 -2.71 -8.65
C GLU A 46 13.32 -2.15 -9.16
N TRP A 47 12.60 -1.40 -8.34
CA TRP A 47 11.31 -0.80 -8.71
C TRP A 47 11.46 0.17 -9.89
N SER A 48 12.55 0.91 -9.98
CA SER A 48 12.77 1.87 -11.06
C SER A 48 12.87 1.22 -12.44
N CYS A 49 13.15 -0.08 -12.49
CA CYS A 49 13.28 -0.88 -13.71
C CYS A 49 12.11 -1.85 -13.93
N ASP A 50 11.15 -1.91 -13.01
CA ASP A 50 10.05 -2.88 -13.04
C ASP A 50 8.77 -2.23 -13.55
N GLU A 51 8.34 -2.64 -14.75
CA GLU A 51 7.09 -2.15 -15.35
C GLU A 51 5.83 -2.67 -14.65
N ASP A 52 5.97 -3.70 -13.81
CA ASP A 52 4.85 -4.31 -13.10
C ASP A 52 4.56 -3.64 -11.75
N GLU A 53 5.47 -2.82 -11.25
CA GLU A 53 5.35 -2.21 -9.92
C GLU A 53 5.55 -0.70 -9.95
N GLU A 54 4.78 0.01 -9.12
CA GLU A 54 4.95 1.43 -8.84
C GLU A 54 4.86 1.67 -7.34
N ASP A 55 5.78 2.45 -6.82
CA ASP A 55 5.85 2.80 -5.41
C ASP A 55 5.86 4.31 -5.22
N TYR A 56 5.09 4.78 -4.26
CA TYR A 56 4.84 6.20 -4.03
C TYR A 56 5.10 6.58 -2.59
N ILE A 57 5.68 7.75 -2.40
CA ILE A 57 5.68 8.42 -1.09
C ILE A 57 4.35 9.15 -0.94
N ILE A 58 3.69 8.91 0.19
CA ILE A 58 2.49 9.65 0.57
C ILE A 58 2.96 10.90 1.30
N CYS A 59 2.58 12.06 0.80
CA CYS A 59 2.95 13.35 1.40
C CYS A 59 1.72 14.05 1.96
N LEU A 60 1.91 14.72 3.08
CA LEU A 60 0.94 15.65 3.67
C LEU A 60 1.54 17.04 3.63
N ASP A 61 0.91 17.94 2.88
CA ASP A 61 1.40 19.31 2.67
C ASP A 61 2.89 19.34 2.26
N GLY A 62 3.29 18.37 1.42
CA GLY A 62 4.65 18.24 0.89
C GLY A 62 5.61 17.42 1.74
N GLU A 63 5.24 17.06 2.97
CA GLU A 63 6.11 16.27 3.87
C GLU A 63 5.81 14.78 3.77
N PRO A 64 6.83 13.92 3.67
CA PRO A 64 6.64 12.48 3.64
C PRO A 64 6.02 11.95 4.95
N VAL A 65 4.90 11.24 4.83
CA VAL A 65 4.20 10.65 5.98
C VAL A 65 3.89 9.18 5.79
N GLY A 66 4.09 8.63 4.61
CA GLY A 66 3.79 7.23 4.35
C GLY A 66 4.34 6.72 3.02
N TRP A 67 4.08 5.44 2.77
CA TRP A 67 4.46 4.74 1.56
C TRP A 67 3.30 3.89 1.07
N LEU A 68 3.08 3.89 -0.25
CA LEU A 68 2.07 3.07 -0.91
C LEU A 68 2.69 2.40 -2.12
N GLY A 69 2.52 1.08 -2.23
CA GLY A 69 3.01 0.29 -3.36
C GLY A 69 1.89 -0.44 -4.07
N ILE A 70 1.95 -0.45 -5.40
CA ILE A 70 1.05 -1.23 -6.26
C ILE A 70 1.88 -2.10 -7.19
N ASN A 71 1.35 -3.28 -7.53
CA ASN A 71 1.96 -4.18 -8.50
C ASN A 71 0.90 -4.90 -9.33
N GLY A 72 1.32 -5.89 -10.13
CA GLY A 72 0.41 -6.57 -11.06
C GLY A 72 0.02 -5.69 -12.24
N LEU A 73 0.74 -4.59 -12.49
CA LEU A 73 0.38 -3.59 -13.49
C LEU A 73 0.50 -4.10 -14.92
N SER A 74 1.32 -5.11 -15.16
CA SER A 74 1.50 -5.74 -16.49
C SER A 74 0.60 -6.94 -16.71
N SER A 75 -0.35 -7.24 -15.79
CA SER A 75 -1.25 -8.37 -15.93
C SER A 75 -2.18 -8.21 -17.15
N ALA A 76 -2.42 -9.33 -17.85
CA ALA A 76 -3.25 -9.33 -19.06
C ALA A 76 -4.72 -9.00 -18.77
N ASP A 77 -5.22 -9.31 -17.58
CA ASP A 77 -6.60 -9.07 -17.15
C ASP A 77 -6.80 -7.68 -16.52
N LYS A 78 -5.76 -6.84 -16.52
CA LYS A 78 -5.82 -5.48 -15.96
C LYS A 78 -6.22 -5.45 -14.48
N ALA A 79 -5.76 -6.45 -13.73
CA ALA A 79 -5.97 -6.56 -12.28
C ALA A 79 -4.71 -6.08 -11.54
N ALA A 80 -4.77 -4.91 -10.95
CA ALA A 80 -3.70 -4.37 -10.12
C ALA A 80 -3.87 -4.79 -8.65
N TYR A 81 -2.78 -4.81 -7.89
CA TYR A 81 -2.76 -5.11 -6.46
C TYR A 81 -2.22 -3.92 -5.68
N LEU A 82 -2.91 -3.57 -4.61
CA LEU A 82 -2.35 -2.71 -3.57
C LEU A 82 -1.45 -3.59 -2.70
N LYS A 83 -0.15 -3.50 -2.93
CA LYS A 83 0.85 -4.31 -2.22
C LYS A 83 0.91 -3.94 -0.75
N LEU A 84 0.91 -2.65 -0.46
CA LEU A 84 0.83 -2.14 0.90
C LEU A 84 0.49 -0.65 0.90
N ALA A 85 0.02 -0.18 2.06
CA ALA A 85 -0.08 1.24 2.39
C ALA A 85 0.28 1.39 3.86
N ALA A 86 1.32 2.16 4.14
CA ALA A 86 1.80 2.39 5.50
C ALA A 86 1.86 3.90 5.76
N ILE A 87 1.31 4.32 6.90
CA ILE A 87 1.34 5.70 7.36
C ILE A 87 2.06 5.74 8.70
N LEU A 88 2.95 6.73 8.89
CA LEU A 88 3.59 6.94 10.19
C LEU A 88 2.53 7.04 11.29
N PRO A 89 2.72 6.35 12.44
CA PRO A 89 1.71 6.34 13.52
C PRO A 89 1.26 7.71 14.00
N ALA A 90 2.15 8.71 13.98
CA ALA A 90 1.81 10.08 14.37
C ALA A 90 0.73 10.72 13.47
N TYR A 91 0.51 10.16 12.27
CA TYR A 91 -0.45 10.67 11.29
C TYR A 91 -1.66 9.76 11.13
N HIS A 92 -1.82 8.76 11.99
CA HIS A 92 -2.98 7.88 11.96
C HIS A 92 -4.27 8.61 12.35
N ASN A 93 -5.42 8.06 11.94
CA ASN A 93 -6.76 8.57 12.25
C ASN A 93 -7.06 9.98 11.68
N ARG A 94 -6.38 10.36 10.61
CA ARG A 94 -6.60 11.65 9.91
C ARG A 94 -7.14 11.46 8.49
N GLY A 95 -7.46 10.24 8.09
CA GLY A 95 -7.98 9.95 6.76
C GLY A 95 -6.94 9.98 5.64
N ILE A 96 -5.65 10.09 5.96
CA ILE A 96 -4.57 10.22 4.97
C ILE A 96 -4.47 8.96 4.12
N GLY A 97 -4.48 7.78 4.74
CA GLY A 97 -4.43 6.51 4.01
C GLY A 97 -5.59 6.32 3.05
N CYS A 98 -6.81 6.59 3.50
CA CYS A 98 -8.00 6.54 2.65
C CYS A 98 -7.89 7.48 1.45
N THR A 99 -7.43 8.71 1.68
CA THR A 99 -7.26 9.71 0.60
C THR A 99 -6.22 9.25 -0.40
N ALA A 100 -5.07 8.72 0.07
CA ALA A 100 -4.03 8.18 -0.80
C ALA A 100 -4.55 7.04 -1.67
N ILE A 101 -5.29 6.10 -1.08
CA ILE A 101 -5.88 4.96 -1.79
C ILE A 101 -6.89 5.44 -2.85
N ARG A 102 -7.72 6.42 -2.55
CA ARG A 102 -8.65 7.00 -3.54
C ARG A 102 -7.91 7.62 -4.72
N ARG A 103 -6.78 8.27 -4.50
CA ARG A 103 -5.97 8.82 -5.58
C ARG A 103 -5.41 7.73 -6.50
N ILE A 104 -4.96 6.61 -5.93
CA ILE A 104 -4.52 5.45 -6.72
C ILE A 104 -5.69 4.83 -7.48
N ILE A 105 -6.85 4.71 -6.86
CA ILE A 105 -8.07 4.20 -7.52
C ILE A 105 -8.39 5.05 -8.74
N ASP A 106 -8.41 6.36 -8.59
CA ASP A 106 -8.72 7.28 -9.69
C ASP A 106 -7.69 7.18 -10.82
N ALA A 107 -6.40 7.12 -10.47
CA ALA A 107 -5.32 6.99 -11.45
C ALA A 107 -5.41 5.67 -12.23
N LEU A 108 -5.66 4.55 -11.54
CA LEU A 108 -5.80 3.25 -12.19
C LEU A 108 -7.05 3.18 -13.07
N ARG A 109 -8.15 3.78 -12.62
CA ARG A 109 -9.39 3.87 -13.40
C ARG A 109 -9.15 4.65 -14.70
N GLN A 110 -8.45 5.78 -14.64
CA GLN A 110 -8.11 6.59 -15.83
C GLN A 110 -7.18 5.84 -16.77
N ARG A 111 -6.33 4.95 -16.26
CA ARG A 111 -5.40 4.13 -17.06
C ARG A 111 -6.07 2.88 -17.65
N GLY A 112 -7.35 2.64 -17.36
CA GLY A 112 -8.11 1.54 -17.93
C GLY A 112 -7.95 0.20 -17.20
N TYR A 113 -7.45 0.19 -15.95
CA TYR A 113 -7.41 -1.03 -15.15
C TYR A 113 -8.82 -1.48 -14.78
N ALA A 114 -9.03 -2.79 -14.75
CA ALA A 114 -10.35 -3.38 -14.52
C ALA A 114 -10.69 -3.50 -13.04
N LYS A 115 -9.70 -3.80 -12.21
CA LYS A 115 -9.90 -3.97 -10.77
C LYS A 115 -8.63 -3.73 -9.97
N LEU A 116 -8.82 -3.44 -8.69
CA LEU A 116 -7.77 -3.33 -7.68
C LEU A 116 -8.06 -4.35 -6.58
N LEU A 117 -7.04 -5.11 -6.23
CA LEU A 117 -7.09 -6.19 -5.25
C LEU A 117 -6.16 -5.87 -4.09
N LEU A 118 -6.49 -6.39 -2.91
CA LEU A 118 -5.59 -6.32 -1.75
C LEU A 118 -5.82 -7.48 -0.81
N TYR A 119 -4.83 -7.73 0.05
CA TYR A 119 -4.94 -8.64 1.18
C TYR A 119 -4.70 -7.85 2.47
N THR A 120 -5.46 -8.14 3.52
CA THR A 120 -5.29 -7.54 4.83
C THR A 120 -5.65 -8.53 5.92
N ASP A 121 -5.16 -8.30 7.13
CA ASP A 121 -5.49 -9.17 8.27
C ASP A 121 -6.96 -9.05 8.64
N GLN A 122 -7.61 -10.18 8.93
CA GLN A 122 -9.00 -10.18 9.40
C GLN A 122 -9.16 -9.38 10.70
N ALA A 123 -8.12 -9.32 11.52
CA ALA A 123 -8.12 -8.55 12.76
C ALA A 123 -7.95 -7.04 12.55
N ASN A 124 -7.52 -6.59 11.37
CA ASN A 124 -7.28 -5.19 11.09
C ASN A 124 -8.58 -4.48 10.67
N CYS A 125 -9.45 -4.23 11.64
CA CYS A 125 -10.76 -3.64 11.41
C CYS A 125 -10.69 -2.21 10.85
N LYS A 126 -9.68 -1.44 11.25
CA LYS A 126 -9.48 -0.06 10.76
C LYS A 126 -9.15 -0.03 9.27
N ALA A 127 -8.23 -0.87 8.82
CA ALA A 127 -7.87 -0.98 7.42
C ALA A 127 -9.07 -1.43 6.58
N GLN A 128 -9.77 -2.46 7.03
CA GLN A 128 -10.96 -2.95 6.33
C GLN A 128 -12.05 -1.88 6.22
N ALA A 129 -12.27 -1.10 7.27
CA ALA A 129 -13.23 0.01 7.24
C ALA A 129 -12.83 1.07 6.21
N CYS A 130 -11.57 1.41 6.13
CA CYS A 130 -11.04 2.33 5.11
C CYS A 130 -11.28 1.78 3.71
N TYR A 131 -10.95 0.52 3.47
CA TYR A 131 -11.13 -0.12 2.16
C TYR A 131 -12.61 -0.19 1.76
N ARG A 132 -13.50 -0.54 2.69
CA ARG A 132 -14.95 -0.54 2.43
C ARG A 132 -15.47 0.84 2.06
N LYS A 133 -14.98 1.90 2.72
CA LYS A 133 -15.33 3.29 2.36
C LYS A 133 -14.90 3.64 0.94
N CYS A 134 -13.83 3.03 0.44
CA CYS A 134 -13.35 3.21 -0.93
C CYS A 134 -14.11 2.34 -1.94
N GLY A 135 -14.98 1.43 -1.48
CA GLY A 135 -15.80 0.57 -2.33
C GLY A 135 -15.33 -0.88 -2.44
N PHE A 136 -14.28 -1.26 -1.73
CA PHE A 136 -13.81 -2.66 -1.70
C PHE A 136 -14.81 -3.57 -0.99
N VAL A 137 -14.92 -4.81 -1.48
CA VAL A 137 -15.69 -5.87 -0.84
C VAL A 137 -14.79 -7.07 -0.58
N THR A 138 -15.05 -7.81 0.51
CA THR A 138 -14.31 -9.03 0.82
C THR A 138 -14.77 -10.15 -0.11
N THR A 139 -13.83 -10.79 -0.81
CA THR A 139 -14.11 -11.86 -1.77
C THR A 139 -13.59 -13.22 -1.32
N GLU A 140 -12.64 -13.27 -0.39
CA GLU A 140 -12.05 -14.53 0.08
C GLU A 140 -11.52 -14.37 1.50
N LEU A 141 -11.64 -15.43 2.29
CA LEU A 141 -10.99 -15.56 3.60
C LEU A 141 -9.94 -16.66 3.49
N LEU A 142 -8.75 -16.41 4.01
CA LEU A 142 -7.62 -17.34 3.91
C LEU A 142 -6.72 -17.25 5.14
N THR A 143 -5.78 -18.19 5.24
CA THR A 143 -4.73 -18.18 6.26
C THR A 143 -3.39 -18.15 5.55
N GLU A 144 -2.46 -17.34 6.00
CA GLU A 144 -1.17 -17.13 5.33
C GLU A 144 -0.04 -17.06 6.37
N GLU A 145 1.09 -17.68 6.04
CA GLU A 145 2.32 -17.49 6.80
C GLU A 145 3.02 -16.22 6.32
N MET A 146 3.25 -15.29 7.24
CA MET A 146 3.79 -13.96 6.95
C MET A 146 5.32 -13.92 7.10
N SER A 147 5.94 -12.81 6.67
CA SER A 147 7.39 -12.63 6.71
C SER A 147 7.99 -12.80 8.11
N ASN A 148 7.23 -12.48 9.17
CA ASN A 148 7.63 -12.68 10.56
C ASN A 148 7.37 -14.10 11.08
N SER A 149 7.07 -15.06 10.19
CA SER A 149 6.76 -16.46 10.48
C SER A 149 5.46 -16.70 11.25
N LYS A 150 4.66 -15.68 11.48
CA LYS A 150 3.32 -15.84 12.06
C LYS A 150 2.34 -16.32 11.00
N THR A 151 1.46 -17.23 11.39
CA THR A 151 0.31 -17.65 10.57
C THR A 151 -0.87 -16.76 10.92
N VAL A 152 -1.40 -16.03 9.94
CA VAL A 152 -2.39 -14.99 10.16
C VAL A 152 -3.64 -15.26 9.33
N ALA A 153 -4.81 -15.05 9.94
CA ALA A 153 -6.09 -15.04 9.23
C ALA A 153 -6.19 -13.74 8.41
N ARG A 154 -6.33 -13.87 7.09
CA ARG A 154 -6.34 -12.78 6.13
C ARG A 154 -7.65 -12.73 5.37
N CYS A 155 -7.94 -11.60 4.78
CA CYS A 155 -9.01 -11.48 3.80
C CYS A 155 -8.49 -10.83 2.52
N LYS A 156 -9.01 -11.29 1.40
CA LYS A 156 -8.83 -10.66 0.09
C LYS A 156 -10.00 -9.71 -0.14
N MET A 157 -9.69 -8.50 -0.60
CA MET A 157 -10.72 -7.51 -0.93
C MET A 157 -10.51 -7.04 -2.37
N GLU A 158 -11.60 -6.75 -3.06
CA GLU A 158 -11.60 -6.36 -4.47
C GLU A 158 -12.46 -5.13 -4.71
N LEU A 159 -12.01 -4.29 -5.62
CA LEU A 159 -12.75 -3.14 -6.14
C LEU A 159 -12.76 -3.18 -7.66
N LEU A 160 -13.96 -3.14 -8.26
CA LEU A 160 -14.10 -3.00 -9.71
C LEU A 160 -13.89 -1.55 -10.10
N LEU A 161 -13.00 -1.31 -11.07
CA LEU A 161 -12.59 0.03 -11.51
C LEU A 161 -13.29 0.50 -12.78
N ASN A 162 -13.67 -0.44 -13.63
CA ASN A 162 -14.34 -0.16 -14.90
C ASN A 162 -15.87 -0.02 -14.77
N ASN A 163 -16.33 0.13 -13.56
CA ASN A 163 -17.74 0.24 -13.24
C ASN A 163 -18.18 1.71 -13.33
N LEU A 164 -18.88 2.05 -14.38
CA LEU A 164 -19.43 3.40 -14.60
C LEU A 164 -20.90 3.46 -14.21
#